data_51a1fb28bdb5d9d0eee67866da7f417f
#
_entry.id   51a1fb28bdb5d9d0eee67866da7f417f
#
_cell.length_a   1.000
_cell.length_b   1.000
_cell.length_c   1.000
_cell.angle_alpha   90.00
_cell.angle_beta   90.00
_cell.angle_gamma   90.00
#
_symmetry.space_group_name_H-M   'P 1'
#
loop_
_entity.id
_entity.type
_entity.pdbx_description
1 polymer ?
#
loop_
_entity_poly.entity_id
_entity_poly.type
_entity_poly.pdbx_seq_one_letter_code
_entity_poly.pdbx_strand_id
1 'polypeptide(L)'
;MNKTEKSLKNLVREKYAHIAERGKVENGSSCCGATSTSEKVYNIMTDDYSETQGYVEDADLGLGCGLPTHFARIKPGHTVIDLGSGAGNDCFVARHEVGTEGKVIGIDFTPAMIQKARENAEKLGYNNVEFREGDIDAMPVNDNVADVIVSNCVLNLVPDKPRVMSEIFRVLKPGGHFSISDIVVVGDLPEALREDAEMYAGCVAGAIQKNTYLNQIADAGFENLILQKEKPITIPDDILSKYLPEQALRSFNKDGAGIFSITVYGEKPGMEPEISDRQTNEASASACLPGSGCC
;
A
#
# COMPACT_ATOMS: atom_id res chain seq x y z
N MET A 1 -19.44 -6.08 -8.24
CA MET A 1 -18.69 -5.06 -9.01
C MET A 1 -19.62 -4.46 -10.06
N ASN A 2 -19.80 -3.14 -10.04
CA ASN A 2 -20.71 -2.48 -10.98
C ASN A 2 -20.02 -2.29 -12.35
N LYS A 3 -20.77 -1.91 -13.39
CA LYS A 3 -20.24 -1.78 -14.77
C LYS A 3 -19.12 -0.72 -14.88
N THR A 4 -19.18 0.31 -14.05
CA THR A 4 -18.20 1.41 -14.00
C THR A 4 -16.88 0.95 -13.36
N GLU A 5 -16.93 0.20 -12.26
CA GLU A 5 -15.75 -0.37 -11.60
C GLU A 5 -14.96 -1.31 -12.50
N LYS A 6 -15.69 -2.17 -13.26
CA LYS A 6 -15.05 -3.07 -14.23
C LYS A 6 -14.37 -2.29 -15.35
N SER A 7 -14.94 -1.18 -15.80
CA SER A 7 -14.35 -0.33 -16.82
C SER A 7 -13.07 0.35 -16.33
N LEU A 8 -13.07 0.85 -15.08
CA LEU A 8 -11.89 1.47 -14.48
C LEU A 8 -10.75 0.46 -14.27
N LYS A 9 -11.05 -0.72 -13.74
CA LYS A 9 -10.03 -1.80 -13.59
C LYS A 9 -9.42 -2.19 -14.94
N ASN A 10 -10.21 -2.28 -16.02
CA ASN A 10 -9.70 -2.60 -17.34
C ASN A 10 -8.78 -1.49 -17.88
N LEU A 11 -9.17 -0.23 -17.73
CA LEU A 11 -8.34 0.92 -18.12
C LEU A 11 -6.97 0.90 -17.42
N VAL A 12 -6.96 0.68 -16.11
CA VAL A 12 -5.73 0.57 -15.33
C VAL A 12 -4.88 -0.60 -15.84
N ARG A 13 -5.50 -1.78 -16.03
CA ARG A 13 -4.80 -2.98 -16.53
C ARG A 13 -4.13 -2.76 -17.89
N GLU A 14 -4.84 -2.19 -18.85
CA GLU A 14 -4.29 -1.89 -20.18
C GLU A 14 -3.12 -0.93 -20.11
N LYS A 15 -3.25 0.13 -19.32
CA LYS A 15 -2.21 1.12 -19.18
C LYS A 15 -0.95 0.56 -18.52
N TYR A 16 -1.09 -0.19 -17.43
CA TYR A 16 0.04 -0.80 -16.73
C TYR A 16 0.68 -1.94 -17.54
N ALA A 17 -0.08 -2.64 -18.40
CA ALA A 17 0.49 -3.59 -19.35
C ALA A 17 1.44 -2.90 -20.34
N HIS A 18 1.04 -1.76 -20.91
CA HIS A 18 1.92 -0.96 -21.80
C HIS A 18 3.17 -0.44 -21.08
N ILE A 19 3.05 -0.02 -19.82
CA ILE A 19 4.20 0.43 -19.02
C ILE A 19 5.19 -0.72 -18.78
N ALA A 20 4.69 -1.93 -18.50
CA ALA A 20 5.52 -3.13 -18.32
C ALA A 20 6.34 -3.47 -19.57
N GLU A 21 5.78 -3.26 -20.76
CA GLU A 21 6.46 -3.53 -22.03
C GLU A 21 7.60 -2.54 -22.33
N ARG A 22 7.45 -1.26 -21.95
CA ARG A 22 8.39 -0.18 -22.29
C ARG A 22 9.61 -0.07 -21.38
N GLY A 23 9.46 -0.35 -20.08
CA GLY A 23 10.51 -0.13 -19.09
C GLY A 23 10.71 1.34 -18.66
N LYS A 24 11.56 1.58 -17.63
CA LYS A 24 11.75 2.90 -17.01
C LYS A 24 12.31 3.97 -17.97
N VAL A 25 13.28 3.60 -18.79
CA VAL A 25 13.97 4.56 -19.68
C VAL A 25 13.02 5.13 -20.74
N GLU A 26 12.16 4.30 -21.31
CA GLU A 26 11.17 4.74 -22.29
C GLU A 26 10.00 5.47 -21.62
N ASN A 27 9.66 5.13 -20.39
CA ASN A 27 8.63 5.80 -19.61
C ASN A 27 9.09 7.19 -19.11
N GLY A 28 10.41 7.39 -18.88
CA GLY A 28 11.00 8.63 -18.41
C GLY A 28 11.57 9.56 -19.51
N SER A 29 11.87 9.03 -20.70
CA SER A 29 12.58 9.74 -21.76
C SER A 29 11.68 10.17 -22.90
N SER A 30 10.88 11.21 -22.70
CA SER A 30 10.39 11.94 -23.88
C SER A 30 11.00 13.34 -23.92
N CYS A 31 12.24 13.42 -24.39
CA CYS A 31 12.87 14.70 -24.76
C CYS A 31 12.23 15.33 -26.01
N CYS A 32 11.30 14.67 -26.68
CA CYS A 32 10.64 15.16 -27.87
C CYS A 32 9.12 14.98 -27.81
N GLY A 33 8.43 15.90 -27.19
CA GLY A 33 7.11 16.41 -27.60
C GLY A 33 5.87 15.52 -27.60
N ALA A 34 5.91 14.25 -27.19
CA ALA A 34 4.78 13.32 -27.29
C ALA A 34 4.55 12.48 -26.03
N THR A 35 4.85 13.00 -24.84
CA THR A 35 4.48 12.34 -23.57
C THR A 35 3.02 12.61 -23.24
N SER A 36 2.26 11.57 -22.89
CA SER A 36 0.92 11.73 -22.34
C SER A 36 0.98 12.51 -21.01
N THR A 37 -0.07 13.21 -20.66
CA THR A 37 -0.17 13.98 -19.41
C THR A 37 0.10 13.11 -18.18
N SER A 38 -0.33 11.84 -18.22
CA SER A 38 -0.14 10.88 -17.13
C SER A 38 1.31 10.45 -16.91
N GLU A 39 2.11 10.29 -17.98
CA GLU A 39 3.53 9.93 -17.85
C GLU A 39 4.31 11.04 -17.12
N LYS A 40 3.99 12.30 -17.38
CA LYS A 40 4.55 13.43 -16.62
C LYS A 40 4.16 13.42 -15.14
N VAL A 41 2.93 13.03 -14.82
CA VAL A 41 2.44 12.97 -13.43
C VAL A 41 3.15 11.89 -12.62
N TYR A 42 3.43 10.71 -13.19
CA TYR A 42 4.18 9.67 -12.50
C TYR A 42 5.57 10.13 -12.06
N ASN A 43 6.33 10.73 -12.95
CA ASN A 43 7.69 11.19 -12.66
C ASN A 43 7.79 12.26 -11.56
N ILE A 44 6.73 13.05 -11.35
CA ILE A 44 6.67 14.10 -10.32
C ILE A 44 6.53 13.49 -8.91
N MET A 45 5.88 12.34 -8.79
CA MET A 45 5.55 11.72 -7.52
C MET A 45 6.63 10.77 -7.00
N THR A 46 7.44 10.20 -7.91
CA THR A 46 8.40 9.15 -7.61
C THR A 46 9.51 9.61 -6.67
N ASP A 47 9.79 8.83 -5.64
CA ASP A 47 11.00 8.94 -4.83
C ASP A 47 12.12 8.08 -5.46
N ASP A 48 13.38 8.46 -5.23
CA ASP A 48 14.55 7.77 -5.80
C ASP A 48 14.90 6.52 -4.99
N TYR A 49 14.92 5.37 -5.65
CA TYR A 49 15.30 4.06 -5.09
C TYR A 49 16.77 3.71 -5.26
N SER A 50 17.54 4.48 -6.07
CA SER A 50 18.87 4.08 -6.55
C SER A 50 19.88 3.78 -5.44
N GLU A 51 19.74 4.42 -4.27
CA GLU A 51 20.59 4.18 -3.10
C GLU A 51 20.01 3.12 -2.12
N THR A 52 18.84 2.56 -2.43
CA THR A 52 18.18 1.57 -1.57
C THR A 52 18.79 0.20 -1.74
N GLN A 53 19.18 -0.46 -0.67
CA GLN A 53 19.69 -1.83 -0.73
C GLN A 53 18.61 -2.77 -1.25
N GLY A 54 18.99 -3.66 -2.16
CA GLY A 54 18.02 -4.53 -2.85
C GLY A 54 17.33 -3.88 -4.07
N TYR A 55 17.66 -2.63 -4.39
CA TYR A 55 17.16 -2.00 -5.61
C TYR A 55 17.56 -2.76 -6.87
N VAL A 56 16.63 -2.88 -7.81
CA VAL A 56 16.81 -3.54 -9.09
C VAL A 56 16.32 -2.64 -10.21
N GLU A 57 17.23 -2.13 -11.03
CA GLU A 57 16.90 -1.17 -12.10
C GLU A 57 15.85 -1.70 -13.08
N ASP A 58 15.94 -2.97 -13.50
CA ASP A 58 14.99 -3.64 -14.40
C ASP A 58 13.57 -3.74 -13.81
N ALA A 59 13.43 -3.68 -12.49
CA ALA A 59 12.15 -3.74 -11.78
C ALA A 59 11.56 -2.36 -11.48
N ASP A 60 12.37 -1.30 -11.53
CA ASP A 60 11.94 0.06 -11.29
C ASP A 60 11.34 0.68 -12.55
N LEU A 61 10.03 0.80 -12.58
CA LEU A 61 9.28 1.40 -13.68
C LEU A 61 8.93 2.89 -13.45
N GLY A 62 9.39 3.49 -12.34
CA GLY A 62 9.13 4.88 -11.99
C GLY A 62 7.67 5.15 -11.60
N LEU A 63 6.98 4.21 -10.95
CA LEU A 63 5.54 4.26 -10.68
C LEU A 63 5.18 4.55 -9.22
N GLY A 64 6.15 4.53 -8.30
CA GLY A 64 5.91 4.74 -6.87
C GLY A 64 5.70 6.21 -6.51
N CYS A 65 5.17 6.46 -5.33
CA CYS A 65 5.03 7.81 -4.76
C CYS A 65 5.71 7.96 -3.40
N GLY A 66 6.40 6.92 -2.94
CA GLY A 66 7.13 6.87 -1.68
C GLY A 66 8.07 5.67 -1.61
N LEU A 67 8.65 5.44 -0.44
CA LEU A 67 9.53 4.32 -0.13
C LEU A 67 8.96 3.56 1.08
N PRO A 68 7.84 2.82 0.92
CA PRO A 68 7.17 2.18 2.06
C PRO A 68 8.06 1.17 2.77
N THR A 69 8.94 0.48 2.05
CA THR A 69 9.89 -0.49 2.59
C THR A 69 10.86 0.11 3.61
N HIS A 70 11.29 1.37 3.44
CA HIS A 70 12.17 2.06 4.41
C HIS A 70 11.52 2.26 5.78
N PHE A 71 10.20 2.32 5.83
CA PHE A 71 9.43 2.57 7.04
C PHE A 71 8.74 1.31 7.57
N ALA A 72 8.82 0.20 6.83
CA ALA A 72 8.07 -1.02 7.10
C ALA A 72 8.62 -1.85 8.27
N ARG A 73 9.75 -1.47 8.88
CA ARG A 73 10.36 -2.21 10.02
C ARG A 73 10.50 -3.72 9.71
N ILE A 74 10.83 -4.06 8.48
CA ILE A 74 11.06 -5.44 8.05
C ILE A 74 12.23 -6.03 8.84
N LYS A 75 12.14 -7.32 9.18
CA LYS A 75 13.18 -8.05 9.91
C LYS A 75 13.55 -9.34 9.18
N PRO A 76 14.77 -9.85 9.37
CA PRO A 76 15.14 -11.17 8.88
C PRO A 76 14.13 -12.25 9.30
N GLY A 77 13.77 -13.12 8.36
CA GLY A 77 12.79 -14.19 8.57
C GLY A 77 11.31 -13.78 8.43
N HIS A 78 10.97 -12.50 8.29
CA HIS A 78 9.60 -12.07 8.07
C HIS A 78 9.02 -12.61 6.75
N THR A 79 7.70 -12.79 6.73
CA THR A 79 6.90 -12.92 5.51
C THR A 79 6.33 -11.55 5.17
N VAL A 80 6.75 -10.99 4.03
CA VAL A 80 6.29 -9.69 3.52
C VAL A 80 5.36 -9.89 2.34
N ILE A 81 4.28 -9.12 2.27
CA ILE A 81 3.42 -9.06 1.09
C ILE A 81 3.48 -7.64 0.52
N ASP A 82 3.71 -7.55 -0.79
CA ASP A 82 3.70 -6.29 -1.54
C ASP A 82 2.44 -6.22 -2.40
N LEU A 83 1.63 -5.20 -2.16
CA LEU A 83 0.35 -4.99 -2.86
C LEU A 83 0.56 -4.10 -4.08
N GLY A 84 0.17 -4.60 -5.26
CA GLY A 84 0.43 -3.96 -6.54
C GLY A 84 1.92 -3.96 -6.87
N SER A 85 2.54 -5.13 -6.78
CA SER A 85 4.00 -5.30 -6.82
C SER A 85 4.65 -4.89 -8.15
N GLY A 86 3.86 -4.64 -9.20
CA GLY A 86 4.37 -4.28 -10.51
C GLY A 86 5.44 -5.26 -11.00
N ALA A 87 6.59 -4.74 -11.43
CA ALA A 87 7.75 -5.54 -11.88
C ALA A 87 8.63 -6.05 -10.73
N GLY A 88 8.24 -5.83 -9.45
CA GLY A 88 8.84 -6.43 -8.27
C GLY A 88 9.84 -5.55 -7.49
N ASN A 89 9.92 -4.25 -7.76
CA ASN A 89 10.94 -3.39 -7.14
C ASN A 89 10.88 -3.43 -5.60
N ASP A 90 9.72 -3.11 -4.98
CA ASP A 90 9.55 -3.16 -3.52
C ASP A 90 9.69 -4.58 -2.97
N CYS A 91 9.30 -5.62 -3.74
CA CYS A 91 9.55 -7.03 -3.39
C CYS A 91 11.03 -7.35 -3.26
N PHE A 92 11.90 -6.84 -4.15
CA PHE A 92 13.33 -7.12 -4.10
C PHE A 92 14.03 -6.35 -2.98
N VAL A 93 13.60 -5.13 -2.70
CA VAL A 93 14.01 -4.38 -1.51
C VAL A 93 13.61 -5.14 -0.25
N ALA A 94 12.34 -5.56 -0.14
CA ALA A 94 11.87 -6.36 0.99
C ALA A 94 12.62 -7.69 1.12
N ARG A 95 12.96 -8.35 -0.01
CA ARG A 95 13.75 -9.59 -0.02
C ARG A 95 15.15 -9.38 0.56
N HIS A 96 15.78 -8.24 0.30
CA HIS A 96 17.06 -7.91 0.91
C HIS A 96 16.95 -7.88 2.45
N GLU A 97 15.91 -7.23 2.98
CA GLU A 97 15.68 -7.08 4.42
C GLU A 97 15.31 -8.40 5.12
N VAL A 98 14.43 -9.22 4.51
CA VAL A 98 14.00 -10.51 5.12
C VAL A 98 15.08 -11.57 5.08
N GLY A 99 16.09 -11.44 4.21
CA GLY A 99 17.15 -12.42 4.03
C GLY A 99 16.67 -13.72 3.35
N THR A 100 17.50 -14.77 3.42
CA THR A 100 17.22 -16.08 2.80
C THR A 100 16.14 -16.87 3.52
N GLU A 101 15.97 -16.68 4.81
CA GLU A 101 15.01 -17.38 5.68
C GLU A 101 13.61 -16.77 5.65
N GLY A 102 13.50 -15.52 5.18
CA GLY A 102 12.21 -14.85 5.03
C GLY A 102 11.53 -15.17 3.70
N LYS A 103 10.33 -14.67 3.53
CA LYS A 103 9.53 -14.86 2.31
C LYS A 103 8.95 -13.52 1.86
N VAL A 104 8.91 -13.30 0.53
CA VAL A 104 8.21 -12.16 -0.07
C VAL A 104 7.18 -12.65 -1.08
N ILE A 105 5.99 -12.08 -1.04
CA ILE A 105 4.89 -12.37 -1.96
C ILE A 105 4.44 -11.05 -2.59
N GLY A 106 4.68 -10.90 -3.90
CA GLY A 106 4.13 -9.79 -4.66
C GLY A 106 2.77 -10.16 -5.25
N ILE A 107 1.80 -9.25 -5.14
CA ILE A 107 0.46 -9.41 -5.73
C ILE A 107 0.23 -8.29 -6.72
N ASP A 108 -0.13 -8.62 -7.96
CA ASP A 108 -0.55 -7.66 -8.98
C ASP A 108 -1.65 -8.28 -9.86
N PHE A 109 -2.60 -7.45 -10.31
CA PHE A 109 -3.69 -7.92 -11.15
C PHE A 109 -3.39 -7.84 -12.65
N THR A 110 -2.20 -7.31 -13.03
CA THR A 110 -1.76 -7.13 -14.41
C THR A 110 -0.83 -8.28 -14.82
N PRO A 111 -1.26 -9.19 -15.73
CA PRO A 111 -0.46 -10.36 -16.12
C PRO A 111 0.94 -10.00 -16.64
N ALA A 112 1.07 -8.90 -17.40
CA ALA A 112 2.36 -8.45 -17.94
C ALA A 112 3.32 -8.02 -16.83
N MET A 113 2.83 -7.38 -15.75
CA MET A 113 3.63 -7.04 -14.57
C MET A 113 4.12 -8.30 -13.84
N ILE A 114 3.22 -9.25 -13.59
CA ILE A 114 3.56 -10.53 -12.93
C ILE A 114 4.60 -11.30 -13.74
N GLN A 115 4.45 -11.34 -15.05
CA GLN A 115 5.43 -12.00 -15.92
C GLN A 115 6.82 -11.34 -15.78
N LYS A 116 6.89 -10.01 -15.90
CA LYS A 116 8.13 -9.25 -15.77
C LYS A 116 8.77 -9.43 -14.39
N ALA A 117 7.97 -9.40 -13.33
CA ALA A 117 8.44 -9.61 -11.97
C ALA A 117 9.06 -11.02 -11.76
N ARG A 118 8.45 -12.06 -12.34
CA ARG A 118 8.97 -13.43 -12.31
C ARG A 118 10.27 -13.55 -13.07
N GLU A 119 10.36 -12.95 -14.26
CA GLU A 119 11.61 -12.92 -15.05
C GLU A 119 12.75 -12.22 -14.30
N ASN A 120 12.45 -11.12 -13.61
CA ASN A 120 13.42 -10.42 -12.78
C ASN A 120 13.88 -11.28 -11.58
N ALA A 121 12.94 -11.93 -10.87
CA ALA A 121 13.29 -12.82 -9.76
C ALA A 121 14.14 -14.02 -10.20
N GLU A 122 13.85 -14.60 -11.37
CA GLU A 122 14.64 -15.70 -11.94
C GLU A 122 16.07 -15.26 -12.28
N LYS A 123 16.23 -14.10 -12.94
CA LYS A 123 17.56 -13.52 -13.24
C LYS A 123 18.39 -13.29 -11.97
N LEU A 124 17.75 -12.91 -10.87
CA LEU A 124 18.39 -12.65 -9.58
C LEU A 124 18.62 -13.91 -8.74
N GLY A 125 18.06 -15.05 -9.15
CA GLY A 125 18.14 -16.31 -8.39
C GLY A 125 17.36 -16.26 -7.06
N TYR A 126 16.31 -15.47 -6.95
CA TYR A 126 15.54 -15.31 -5.72
C TYR A 126 14.45 -16.39 -5.59
N ASN A 127 14.76 -17.47 -4.86
CA ASN A 127 13.84 -18.61 -4.67
C ASN A 127 12.78 -18.36 -3.58
N ASN A 128 12.93 -17.32 -2.77
CA ASN A 128 12.02 -16.95 -1.69
C ASN A 128 11.14 -15.73 -2.00
N VAL A 129 11.10 -15.33 -3.27
CA VAL A 129 10.16 -14.31 -3.79
C VAL A 129 9.16 -14.99 -4.71
N GLU A 130 7.88 -14.82 -4.44
CA GLU A 130 6.77 -15.42 -5.18
C GLU A 130 5.87 -14.30 -5.72
N PHE A 131 5.43 -14.38 -6.98
CA PHE A 131 4.49 -13.43 -7.57
C PHE A 131 3.18 -14.11 -7.93
N ARG A 132 2.08 -13.54 -7.44
CA ARG A 132 0.71 -14.02 -7.63
C ARG A 132 -0.12 -13.00 -8.41
N GLU A 133 -0.76 -13.47 -9.47
CA GLU A 133 -1.79 -12.69 -10.15
C GLU A 133 -3.07 -12.68 -9.29
N GLY A 134 -3.59 -11.48 -8.99
CA GLY A 134 -4.80 -11.33 -8.21
C GLY A 134 -5.13 -9.89 -7.86
N ASP A 135 -6.37 -9.67 -7.49
CA ASP A 135 -6.86 -8.38 -7.00
C ASP A 135 -6.53 -8.21 -5.51
N ILE A 136 -6.12 -7.01 -5.10
CA ILE A 136 -5.81 -6.70 -3.70
C ILE A 136 -7.06 -6.55 -2.81
N ASP A 137 -8.24 -6.40 -3.40
CA ASP A 137 -9.54 -6.42 -2.71
C ASP A 137 -10.10 -7.84 -2.53
N ALA A 138 -9.36 -8.88 -3.00
CA ALA A 138 -9.64 -10.31 -2.82
C ALA A 138 -8.32 -11.10 -2.99
N MET A 139 -7.38 -10.92 -2.06
CA MET A 139 -6.02 -11.45 -2.18
C MET A 139 -5.97 -12.98 -2.24
N PRO A 140 -5.20 -13.57 -3.19
CA PRO A 140 -5.00 -15.02 -3.27
C PRO A 140 -4.00 -15.50 -2.19
N VAL A 141 -4.29 -15.17 -0.93
CA VAL A 141 -3.47 -15.45 0.25
C VAL A 141 -4.37 -15.86 1.41
N ASN A 142 -3.92 -16.83 2.19
CA ASN A 142 -4.63 -17.28 3.39
C ASN A 142 -4.59 -16.20 4.50
N ASP A 143 -5.45 -16.35 5.49
CA ASP A 143 -5.50 -15.50 6.67
C ASP A 143 -4.22 -15.63 7.51
N ASN A 144 -3.80 -14.53 8.14
CA ASN A 144 -2.71 -14.51 9.13
C ASN A 144 -1.37 -15.08 8.60
N VAL A 145 -1.00 -14.75 7.38
CA VAL A 145 0.26 -15.20 6.73
C VAL A 145 1.36 -14.17 6.85
N ALA A 146 1.06 -12.87 6.70
CA ALA A 146 2.04 -11.83 6.62
C ALA A 146 2.44 -11.27 7.99
N ASP A 147 3.74 -11.09 8.19
CA ASP A 147 4.28 -10.28 9.29
C ASP A 147 4.20 -8.79 8.93
N VAL A 148 4.44 -8.47 7.65
CA VAL A 148 4.45 -7.11 7.13
C VAL A 148 3.73 -7.05 5.79
N ILE A 149 2.96 -5.99 5.57
CA ILE A 149 2.42 -5.61 4.26
C ILE A 149 3.03 -4.27 3.84
N VAL A 150 3.46 -4.17 2.60
CA VAL A 150 3.86 -2.92 1.95
C VAL A 150 2.98 -2.65 0.74
N SER A 151 2.82 -1.37 0.40
CA SER A 151 2.13 -0.95 -0.82
C SER A 151 2.63 0.42 -1.25
N ASN A 152 2.77 0.64 -2.55
CA ASN A 152 3.29 1.88 -3.10
C ASN A 152 2.41 2.41 -4.23
N CYS A 153 1.56 3.40 -3.91
CA CYS A 153 0.71 4.12 -4.87
C CYS A 153 -0.33 3.24 -5.59
N VAL A 154 -0.96 2.32 -4.89
CA VAL A 154 -1.87 1.31 -5.48
C VAL A 154 -3.30 1.44 -5.03
N LEU A 155 -3.56 1.78 -3.76
CA LEU A 155 -4.92 1.77 -3.20
C LEU A 155 -5.84 2.77 -3.89
N ASN A 156 -5.28 3.84 -4.46
CA ASN A 156 -6.05 4.83 -5.22
C ASN A 156 -6.57 4.31 -6.57
N LEU A 157 -6.03 3.20 -7.06
CA LEU A 157 -6.50 2.53 -8.27
C LEU A 157 -7.67 1.57 -7.99
N VAL A 158 -7.99 1.32 -6.71
CA VAL A 158 -9.08 0.44 -6.31
C VAL A 158 -10.30 1.26 -5.87
N PRO A 159 -11.49 1.00 -6.44
CA PRO A 159 -12.70 1.73 -6.09
C PRO A 159 -13.14 1.53 -4.63
N ASP A 160 -13.02 0.32 -4.10
CA ASP A 160 -13.44 -0.07 -2.74
C ASP A 160 -12.22 -0.20 -1.81
N LYS A 161 -11.72 0.94 -1.33
CA LYS A 161 -10.59 1.00 -0.38
C LYS A 161 -10.89 0.33 0.97
N PRO A 162 -12.07 0.48 1.58
CA PRO A 162 -12.42 -0.24 2.81
C PRO A 162 -12.27 -1.76 2.68
N ARG A 163 -12.64 -2.33 1.53
CA ARG A 163 -12.45 -3.75 1.28
C ARG A 163 -10.99 -4.15 1.22
N VAL A 164 -10.14 -3.33 0.60
CA VAL A 164 -8.69 -3.56 0.61
C VAL A 164 -8.14 -3.53 2.03
N MET A 165 -8.56 -2.56 2.87
CA MET A 165 -8.14 -2.51 4.28
C MET A 165 -8.59 -3.75 5.06
N SER A 166 -9.80 -4.27 4.80
CA SER A 166 -10.27 -5.53 5.39
C SER A 166 -9.43 -6.74 4.96
N GLU A 167 -9.00 -6.79 3.70
CA GLU A 167 -8.11 -7.84 3.19
C GLU A 167 -6.71 -7.74 3.80
N ILE A 168 -6.15 -6.53 3.92
CA ILE A 168 -4.87 -6.29 4.62
C ILE A 168 -4.98 -6.82 6.06
N PHE A 169 -6.06 -6.47 6.76
CA PHE A 169 -6.30 -6.93 8.13
C PHE A 169 -6.41 -8.47 8.21
N ARG A 170 -7.14 -9.09 7.28
CA ARG A 170 -7.30 -10.56 7.22
C ARG A 170 -5.97 -11.28 7.07
N VAL A 171 -5.14 -10.80 6.15
CA VAL A 171 -3.89 -11.47 5.74
C VAL A 171 -2.75 -11.26 6.73
N LEU A 172 -2.72 -10.14 7.46
CA LEU A 172 -1.75 -9.88 8.52
C LEU A 172 -1.94 -10.83 9.70
N LYS A 173 -0.85 -11.34 10.24
CA LYS A 173 -0.82 -12.02 11.52
C LYS A 173 -1.25 -11.08 12.64
N PRO A 174 -1.84 -11.57 13.75
CA PRO A 174 -1.97 -10.76 14.97
C PRO A 174 -0.60 -10.21 15.39
N GLY A 175 -0.52 -8.90 15.65
CA GLY A 175 0.74 -8.18 15.90
C GLY A 175 1.56 -7.85 14.64
N GLY A 176 1.12 -8.26 13.46
CA GLY A 176 1.70 -7.83 12.19
C GLY A 176 1.32 -6.38 11.85
N HIS A 177 2.00 -5.80 10.89
CA HIS A 177 1.83 -4.38 10.57
C HIS A 177 1.95 -4.11 9.06
N PHE A 178 1.57 -2.91 8.67
CA PHE A 178 1.75 -2.45 7.30
C PHE A 178 2.53 -1.14 7.24
N SER A 179 3.12 -0.86 6.07
CA SER A 179 3.62 0.45 5.66
C SER A 179 3.15 0.72 4.24
N ILE A 180 2.30 1.73 4.07
CA ILE A 180 1.66 2.06 2.79
C ILE A 180 2.00 3.49 2.42
N SER A 181 2.57 3.68 1.23
CA SER A 181 2.73 4.99 0.60
C SER A 181 1.62 5.19 -0.43
N ASP A 182 0.88 6.30 -0.31
CA ASP A 182 -0.22 6.60 -1.24
C ASP A 182 -0.44 8.11 -1.37
N ILE A 183 -1.25 8.50 -2.34
CA ILE A 183 -1.64 9.88 -2.58
C ILE A 183 -2.95 10.20 -1.86
N VAL A 184 -2.99 11.34 -1.21
CA VAL A 184 -4.18 11.87 -0.54
C VAL A 184 -4.41 13.34 -0.90
N VAL A 185 -5.62 13.82 -0.65
CA VAL A 185 -6.03 15.20 -0.89
C VAL A 185 -6.28 15.89 0.45
N VAL A 186 -5.85 17.14 0.56
CA VAL A 186 -6.22 18.06 1.62
C VAL A 186 -6.97 19.23 0.99
N GLY A 187 -8.16 19.57 1.48
CA GLY A 187 -9.03 20.57 0.86
C GLY A 187 -9.73 20.06 -0.41
N ASP A 188 -10.22 20.96 -1.24
CA ASP A 188 -11.03 20.60 -2.41
C ASP A 188 -10.15 20.34 -3.64
N LEU A 189 -10.27 19.15 -4.21
CA LEU A 189 -9.72 18.84 -5.53
C LEU A 189 -10.76 19.22 -6.59
N PRO A 190 -10.40 20.03 -7.60
CA PRO A 190 -11.28 20.39 -8.70
C PRO A 190 -11.88 19.18 -9.40
N GLU A 191 -13.21 19.25 -9.70
CA GLU A 191 -13.96 18.12 -10.27
C GLU A 191 -13.35 17.64 -11.60
N ALA A 192 -12.90 18.56 -12.43
CA ALA A 192 -12.25 18.24 -13.70
C ALA A 192 -10.98 17.36 -13.53
N LEU A 193 -10.26 17.48 -12.42
CA LEU A 193 -9.12 16.60 -12.11
C LEU A 193 -9.56 15.23 -11.59
N ARG A 194 -10.72 15.17 -10.91
CA ARG A 194 -11.25 13.90 -10.38
C ARG A 194 -11.82 13.00 -11.46
N GLU A 195 -12.38 13.59 -12.52
CA GLU A 195 -13.06 12.85 -13.60
C GLU A 195 -12.12 12.42 -14.73
N ASP A 196 -10.90 12.93 -14.73
CA ASP A 196 -9.95 12.62 -15.78
C ASP A 196 -9.36 11.21 -15.65
N ALA A 197 -9.48 10.41 -16.70
CA ALA A 197 -9.04 9.01 -16.71
C ALA A 197 -7.51 8.88 -16.62
N GLU A 198 -6.76 9.84 -17.16
CA GLU A 198 -5.30 9.84 -17.08
C GLU A 198 -4.83 10.19 -15.66
N MET A 199 -5.51 11.17 -15.01
CA MET A 199 -5.25 11.50 -13.61
C MET A 199 -5.65 10.35 -12.66
N TYR A 200 -6.69 9.59 -13.00
CA TYR A 200 -7.07 8.38 -12.25
C TYR A 200 -5.97 7.31 -12.32
N ALA A 201 -5.50 6.99 -13.52
CA ALA A 201 -4.41 6.05 -13.71
C ALA A 201 -3.07 6.55 -13.11
N GLY A 202 -2.92 7.87 -12.90
CA GLY A 202 -1.83 8.50 -12.14
C GLY A 202 -2.05 8.55 -10.63
N CYS A 203 -2.99 7.79 -10.07
CA CYS A 203 -3.35 7.76 -8.64
C CYS A 203 -3.94 9.06 -8.07
N VAL A 204 -4.07 10.13 -8.86
CA VAL A 204 -4.55 11.45 -8.39
C VAL A 204 -6.08 11.51 -8.34
N ALA A 205 -6.76 11.10 -9.40
CA ALA A 205 -8.23 11.16 -9.45
C ALA A 205 -8.91 10.19 -8.46
N GLY A 206 -8.24 9.08 -8.11
CA GLY A 206 -8.70 8.14 -7.08
C GLY A 206 -8.34 8.53 -5.65
N ALA A 207 -7.57 9.61 -5.45
CA ALA A 207 -7.17 10.07 -4.14
C ALA A 207 -8.38 10.63 -3.36
N ILE A 208 -8.46 10.27 -2.08
CA ILE A 208 -9.50 10.73 -1.16
C ILE A 208 -8.90 11.69 -0.13
N GLN A 209 -9.77 12.37 0.63
CA GLN A 209 -9.36 13.24 1.71
C GLN A 209 -8.48 12.49 2.72
N LYS A 210 -7.36 13.10 3.14
CA LYS A 210 -6.41 12.49 4.09
C LYS A 210 -7.10 11.95 5.33
N ASN A 211 -7.99 12.73 5.94
CA ASN A 211 -8.70 12.29 7.14
C ASN A 211 -9.63 11.09 6.86
N THR A 212 -10.30 11.07 5.70
CA THR A 212 -11.13 9.92 5.30
C THR A 212 -10.27 8.67 5.09
N TYR A 213 -9.10 8.81 4.48
CA TYR A 213 -8.15 7.72 4.28
C TYR A 213 -7.69 7.12 5.61
N LEU A 214 -7.26 7.97 6.57
CA LEU A 214 -6.82 7.52 7.90
C LEU A 214 -7.96 6.91 8.72
N ASN A 215 -9.17 7.46 8.62
CA ASN A 215 -10.35 6.89 9.29
C ASN A 215 -10.70 5.51 8.75
N GLN A 216 -10.65 5.29 7.42
CA GLN A 216 -10.89 3.97 6.83
C GLN A 216 -9.89 2.91 7.33
N ILE A 217 -8.64 3.30 7.60
CA ILE A 217 -7.65 2.41 8.22
C ILE A 217 -8.06 2.08 9.66
N ALA A 218 -8.41 3.09 10.47
CA ALA A 218 -8.84 2.89 11.85
C ALA A 218 -10.13 2.05 11.95
N ASP A 219 -11.11 2.31 11.06
CA ASP A 219 -12.38 1.58 10.99
C ASP A 219 -12.19 0.10 10.62
N ALA A 220 -11.10 -0.24 9.92
CA ALA A 220 -10.75 -1.63 9.64
C ALA A 220 -10.13 -2.37 10.85
N GLY A 221 -9.95 -1.69 11.99
CA GLY A 221 -9.47 -2.28 13.25
C GLY A 221 -7.96 -2.17 13.47
N PHE A 222 -7.26 -1.37 12.68
CA PHE A 222 -5.83 -1.12 12.90
C PHE A 222 -5.59 -0.13 14.03
N GLU A 223 -4.52 -0.36 14.77
CA GLU A 223 -4.07 0.44 15.90
C GLU A 223 -2.68 1.04 15.64
N ASN A 224 -2.20 1.89 16.55
CA ASN A 224 -0.86 2.50 16.49
C ASN A 224 -0.55 3.17 15.15
N LEU A 225 -1.54 3.89 14.61
CA LEU A 225 -1.39 4.57 13.32
C LEU A 225 -0.37 5.70 13.42
N ILE A 226 0.63 5.67 12.55
CA ILE A 226 1.69 6.66 12.47
C ILE A 226 1.79 7.19 11.04
N LEU A 227 1.63 8.50 10.87
CA LEU A 227 1.99 9.18 9.63
C LEU A 227 3.52 9.37 9.62
N GLN A 228 4.24 8.49 8.91
CA GLN A 228 5.70 8.43 8.92
C GLN A 228 6.34 9.47 8.00
N LYS A 229 5.67 9.78 6.89
CA LYS A 229 6.12 10.77 5.90
C LYS A 229 4.90 11.47 5.30
N GLU A 230 5.07 12.76 5.04
CA GLU A 230 4.12 13.56 4.27
C GLU A 230 4.92 14.51 3.37
N LYS A 231 4.65 14.47 2.06
CA LYS A 231 5.34 15.27 1.04
C LYS A 231 4.31 15.92 0.14
N PRO A 232 4.30 17.25 -0.01
CA PRO A 232 3.42 17.90 -0.97
C PRO A 232 3.83 17.52 -2.40
N ILE A 233 2.84 17.26 -3.24
CA ILE A 233 3.01 17.00 -4.66
C ILE A 233 2.62 18.26 -5.43
N THR A 234 3.58 18.86 -6.11
CA THR A 234 3.34 20.04 -6.96
C THR A 234 3.06 19.56 -8.38
N ILE A 235 1.81 19.67 -8.82
CA ILE A 235 1.48 19.44 -10.23
C ILE A 235 1.90 20.68 -11.01
N PRO A 236 2.66 20.54 -12.11
CA PRO A 236 3.08 21.65 -12.93
C PRO A 236 1.91 22.45 -13.52
N ASP A 237 2.07 23.76 -13.61
CA ASP A 237 1.03 24.68 -14.08
C ASP A 237 0.60 24.38 -15.54
N ASP A 238 1.48 23.83 -16.38
CA ASP A 238 1.14 23.42 -17.75
C ASP A 238 0.18 22.22 -17.80
N ILE A 239 0.15 21.41 -16.76
CA ILE A 239 -0.82 20.34 -16.58
C ILE A 239 -2.12 20.89 -15.97
N LEU A 240 -2.00 21.64 -14.87
CA LEU A 240 -3.17 22.20 -14.17
C LEU A 240 -3.97 23.17 -15.02
N SER A 241 -3.33 23.94 -15.91
CA SER A 241 -3.98 24.90 -16.83
C SER A 241 -4.95 24.26 -17.82
N LYS A 242 -4.87 22.93 -18.03
CA LYS A 242 -5.84 22.19 -18.84
C LYS A 242 -7.19 22.02 -18.11
N TYR A 243 -7.18 22.04 -16.78
CA TYR A 243 -8.31 21.74 -15.93
C TYR A 243 -8.81 22.94 -15.13
N LEU A 244 -7.96 23.94 -14.89
CA LEU A 244 -8.23 25.07 -14.02
C LEU A 244 -8.02 26.40 -14.74
N PRO A 245 -8.94 27.36 -14.61
CA PRO A 245 -8.69 28.74 -15.01
C PRO A 245 -7.58 29.36 -14.13
N GLU A 246 -6.86 30.33 -14.68
CA GLU A 246 -5.68 30.96 -14.05
C GLU A 246 -5.92 31.44 -12.61
N GLN A 247 -7.14 31.92 -12.32
CA GLN A 247 -7.51 32.40 -10.99
C GLN A 247 -7.62 31.25 -9.97
N ALA A 248 -8.11 30.08 -10.37
CA ALA A 248 -8.20 28.89 -9.53
C ALA A 248 -6.84 28.21 -9.30
N LEU A 249 -5.94 28.28 -10.30
CA LEU A 249 -4.53 27.85 -10.17
C LEU A 249 -3.81 28.54 -9.01
N ARG A 250 -4.00 29.87 -8.90
CA ARG A 250 -3.35 30.70 -7.87
C ARG A 250 -3.85 30.38 -6.45
N SER A 251 -5.10 29.97 -6.28
CA SER A 251 -5.67 29.60 -4.99
C SER A 251 -5.34 28.15 -4.59
N PHE A 252 -5.30 27.23 -5.55
CA PHE A 252 -5.01 25.81 -5.31
C PHE A 252 -3.65 25.57 -4.60
N ASN A 253 -2.65 26.42 -4.92
CA ASN A 253 -1.31 26.31 -4.33
C ASN A 253 -1.11 27.14 -3.04
N LYS A 254 -2.08 27.98 -2.61
CA LYS A 254 -1.87 28.95 -1.52
C LYS A 254 -2.42 28.56 -0.16
N ASP A 255 -3.45 27.72 -0.09
CA ASP A 255 -4.24 27.56 1.14
C ASP A 255 -3.89 26.28 1.93
N GLY A 256 -2.74 25.66 1.68
CA GLY A 256 -2.40 24.36 2.28
C GLY A 256 -3.30 23.22 1.77
N ALA A 257 -4.21 23.54 0.86
CA ALA A 257 -4.96 22.58 0.07
C ALA A 257 -4.05 22.02 -1.02
N GLY A 258 -4.20 20.76 -1.38
CA GLY A 258 -3.39 20.16 -2.43
C GLY A 258 -3.34 18.64 -2.35
N ILE A 259 -2.40 18.10 -3.10
CA ILE A 259 -2.16 16.69 -3.21
C ILE A 259 -0.88 16.37 -2.42
N PHE A 260 -0.93 15.31 -1.65
CA PHE A 260 0.19 14.89 -0.82
C PHE A 260 0.46 13.40 -1.02
N SER A 261 1.74 13.03 -1.09
CA SER A 261 2.18 11.67 -0.84
C SER A 261 2.33 11.49 0.65
N ILE A 262 1.73 10.43 1.19
CA ILE A 262 1.87 10.05 2.59
C ILE A 262 2.41 8.63 2.70
N THR A 263 3.18 8.36 3.76
CA THR A 263 3.51 6.99 4.17
C THR A 263 2.89 6.77 5.54
N VAL A 264 2.00 5.78 5.63
CA VAL A 264 1.27 5.44 6.85
C VAL A 264 1.67 4.06 7.34
N TYR A 265 1.96 3.96 8.61
CA TYR A 265 2.17 2.72 9.36
C TYR A 265 0.95 2.42 10.21
N GLY A 266 0.60 1.15 10.37
CA GLY A 266 -0.43 0.69 11.31
C GLY A 266 -0.25 -0.76 11.68
N GLU A 267 -0.75 -1.17 12.83
CA GLU A 267 -0.59 -2.50 13.40
C GLU A 267 -1.95 -3.21 13.52
N LYS A 268 -1.99 -4.50 13.19
CA LYS A 268 -3.09 -5.36 13.58
C LYS A 268 -2.91 -5.74 15.03
N PRO A 269 -3.92 -5.56 15.91
CA PRO A 269 -3.83 -5.94 17.32
C PRO A 269 -3.28 -7.34 17.50
N GLY A 270 -2.41 -7.53 18.50
CA GLY A 270 -1.98 -8.85 18.94
C GLY A 270 -3.15 -9.63 19.54
N MET A 271 -3.02 -10.95 19.62
CA MET A 271 -3.97 -11.71 20.45
C MET A 271 -3.76 -11.32 21.90
N GLU A 272 -4.83 -10.86 22.57
CA GLU A 272 -4.80 -10.77 24.02
C GLU A 272 -4.48 -12.18 24.58
N PRO A 273 -3.59 -12.29 25.58
CA PRO A 273 -3.40 -13.56 26.24
C PRO A 273 -4.75 -14.02 26.77
N GLU A 274 -5.22 -15.21 26.35
CA GLU A 274 -6.38 -15.84 26.98
C GLU A 274 -6.15 -15.82 28.50
N ILE A 275 -6.88 -14.99 29.23
CA ILE A 275 -6.96 -15.07 30.68
C ILE A 275 -7.60 -16.41 30.96
N SER A 276 -6.78 -17.43 31.21
CA SER A 276 -7.29 -18.71 31.68
C SER A 276 -7.90 -18.45 33.05
N ASP A 277 -9.20 -18.29 33.12
CA ASP A 277 -10.00 -18.45 34.33
C ASP A 277 -9.88 -19.90 34.84
N ARG A 278 -8.73 -20.19 35.45
CA ARG A 278 -8.52 -21.36 36.29
C ARG A 278 -7.86 -20.94 37.56
N GLN A 279 -8.70 -20.47 38.50
CA GLN A 279 -8.58 -20.75 39.93
C GLN A 279 -9.88 -20.34 40.62
N THR A 280 -10.94 -21.09 40.39
CA THR A 280 -11.95 -21.28 41.44
C THR A 280 -11.29 -22.13 42.48
N ASN A 281 -10.62 -21.51 43.45
CA ASN A 281 -10.28 -22.14 44.69
C ASN A 281 -11.58 -22.42 45.44
N GLU A 282 -12.12 -23.62 45.30
CA GLU A 282 -13.02 -24.19 46.31
C GLU A 282 -12.25 -24.36 47.61
N ALA A 283 -12.20 -23.31 48.41
CA ALA A 283 -11.88 -23.41 49.82
C ALA A 283 -13.08 -24.09 50.49
N SER A 284 -13.01 -25.38 50.63
CA SER A 284 -13.91 -26.15 51.48
C SER A 284 -13.73 -25.68 52.93
N ALA A 285 -14.65 -24.86 53.38
CA ALA A 285 -14.81 -24.52 54.78
C ALA A 285 -15.33 -25.75 55.53
N SER A 286 -14.43 -26.47 56.17
CA SER A 286 -14.81 -27.45 57.20
C SER A 286 -15.32 -26.69 58.41
N ALA A 287 -16.63 -26.71 58.62
CA ALA A 287 -17.29 -26.20 59.80
C ALA A 287 -16.89 -27.04 61.02
N CYS A 288 -16.19 -26.47 61.97
CA CYS A 288 -16.12 -27.00 63.33
C CYS A 288 -17.42 -26.70 64.08
N LEU A 289 -18.14 -27.75 64.46
CA LEU A 289 -19.25 -27.70 65.37
C LEU A 289 -18.70 -27.47 66.80
N PRO A 290 -19.27 -26.53 67.56
CA PRO A 290 -18.98 -26.41 68.98
C PRO A 290 -20.00 -27.25 69.77
N GLY A 291 -19.50 -28.11 70.68
CA GLY A 291 -20.38 -28.69 71.69
C GLY A 291 -19.99 -30.09 72.12
N SER A 292 -19.27 -30.18 73.22
CA SER A 292 -19.58 -31.06 74.35
C SER A 292 -18.55 -30.84 75.44
N GLY A 293 -19.04 -30.31 76.52
CA GLY A 293 -18.26 -30.20 77.73
C GLY A 293 -18.12 -31.53 78.48
N CYS A 294 -17.24 -31.55 79.42
CA CYS A 294 -17.42 -32.09 80.72
C CYS A 294 -16.08 -32.39 81.42
N CYS A 295 -16.02 -31.91 82.58
CA CYS A 295 -15.15 -32.20 83.73
C CYS A 295 -13.73 -31.76 83.70
#